data_e5bfb9645dd8b9615adb776f75e3bb9a
#
_entry.id   e5bfb9645dd8b9615adb776f75e3bb9a
#
_cell.length_a   1.000
_cell.length_b   1.000
_cell.length_c   1.000
_cell.angle_alpha   90.00
_cell.angle_beta   90.00
_cell.angle_gamma   90.00
#
_symmetry.space_group_name_H-M   'P 1'
#
loop_
_entity.id
_entity.type
_entity.pdbx_description
1 polymer ?
#
loop_
_entity_poly.entity_id
_entity_poly.type
_entity_poly.pdbx_seq_one_letter_code
_entity_poly.pdbx_strand_id
1 'polypeptide(L)'
;MRIIRYLKNCKVAVLLIVCLLVVQAFTDLALPHYTSDIVDVGIQQSGVEHAATDEMTAKTHDEIAMMLPVDDEQTFRDAYTETDDGTYKLNDQGKKEQEELDRMVALPLVAIHYSSQIPDLDLGQVMQAYEAGAIDKQKILDMLDEAKQHMGDMGDSIVDQQAIAAAKAEYESLGYNLSDMQMGYLVRIGLLMLGLAALGMVAAVLVGFIASRTAAKVGATLRSKLFRRVVSFSDAEVQSFSAASLITRGTNDIQLVQMVTVMLLRMVLYAPILAIGGIIMVSRTNLAMSWIIILAVAVIFVLIMVLMRVALPKFQIMQTLIDRVNLVSREILTGLPVIRAFDRQPYEEKRFDEASTKLMKTQLFTNRVMTFMMPLMMLIMNGVSVLIVWVGGSYIDNGTIQTGDLIAFITYAMVIIMGFLMIGMISIMLPRADVAAQRVNEVLETKPTICDPAADKARDAELRRSDEGATIAFNDVSFRYGDSKECVLEHIDFTAESGKTTALIGSTGSGKSTVIKLIERFYDVTEGSVTIDGVDVRDVTQQALREQLGYVPQKAFLFSGTIESNVAYADEGMPVDRIREAVDIAQASEFVASKEEGLGTRVSQGGSNVSGGQR
;
A
#
# COMPACT_ATOMS: atom_id res chain seq x y z
N MET A 1 -12.29 -5.84 6.62
CA MET A 1 -10.98 -6.17 6.03
C MET A 1 -10.09 -6.85 7.07
N ARG A 2 -9.77 -8.12 6.83
CA ARG A 2 -8.94 -8.94 7.75
C ARG A 2 -7.48 -8.49 7.79
N ILE A 3 -6.97 -7.93 6.67
CA ILE A 3 -5.60 -7.41 6.57
C ILE A 3 -5.31 -6.33 7.63
N ILE A 4 -6.29 -5.46 7.93
CA ILE A 4 -6.14 -4.42 8.96
C ILE A 4 -5.90 -5.04 10.35
N ARG A 5 -6.45 -6.23 10.62
CA ARG A 5 -6.24 -6.95 11.89
C ARG A 5 -4.78 -7.32 12.11
N TYR A 6 -4.04 -7.61 11.02
CA TYR A 6 -2.60 -7.93 11.12
C TYR A 6 -1.73 -6.71 11.45
N LEU A 7 -2.21 -5.50 11.13
CA LEU A 7 -1.52 -4.24 11.44
C LEU A 7 -1.68 -3.78 12.90
N LYS A 8 -2.60 -4.39 13.67
CA LYS A 8 -2.81 -4.01 15.09
C LYS A 8 -1.53 -4.05 15.93
N ASN A 9 -0.60 -4.94 15.59
CA ASN A 9 0.67 -5.08 16.32
C ASN A 9 1.76 -4.12 15.82
N CYS A 10 1.48 -3.31 14.79
CA CYS A 10 2.42 -2.38 14.16
C CYS A 10 1.93 -0.92 14.23
N LYS A 11 1.16 -0.56 15.28
CA LYS A 11 0.52 0.77 15.41
C LYS A 11 1.49 1.93 15.28
N VAL A 12 2.66 1.84 15.91
CA VAL A 12 3.70 2.89 15.88
C VAL A 12 4.22 3.09 14.45
N ALA A 13 4.48 2.00 13.71
CA ALA A 13 4.93 2.09 12.32
C ALA A 13 3.85 2.71 11.42
N VAL A 14 2.57 2.35 11.61
CA VAL A 14 1.45 2.93 10.87
C VAL A 14 1.32 4.43 11.16
N LEU A 15 1.41 4.84 12.43
CA LEU A 15 1.35 6.26 12.81
C LEU A 15 2.50 7.05 12.18
N LEU A 16 3.72 6.51 12.25
CA LEU A 16 4.90 7.16 11.65
C LEU A 16 4.75 7.28 10.12
N ILE A 17 4.23 6.25 9.45
CA ILE A 17 3.92 6.31 8.02
C ILE A 17 2.92 7.43 7.72
N VAL A 18 1.83 7.54 8.49
CA VAL A 18 0.82 8.60 8.29
C VAL A 18 1.44 9.98 8.44
N CYS A 19 2.25 10.21 9.49
CA CYS A 19 2.96 11.48 9.67
C CYS A 19 3.87 11.81 8.48
N LEU A 20 4.65 10.84 7.99
CA LEU A 20 5.53 11.02 6.84
C LEU A 20 4.75 11.24 5.54
N LEU A 21 3.60 10.58 5.37
CA LEU A 21 2.72 10.80 4.22
C LEU A 21 2.09 12.21 4.23
N VAL A 22 1.79 12.75 5.41
CA VAL A 22 1.33 14.16 5.52
C VAL A 22 2.46 15.11 5.11
N VAL A 23 3.70 14.88 5.56
CA VAL A 23 4.86 15.67 5.13
C VAL A 23 5.06 15.56 3.62
N GLN A 24 5.01 14.34 3.07
CA GLN A 24 5.13 14.14 1.63
C GLN A 24 4.03 14.85 0.85
N ALA A 25 2.76 14.74 1.29
CA ALA A 25 1.65 15.41 0.64
C ALA A 25 1.78 16.95 0.71
N PHE A 26 2.26 17.47 1.84
CA PHE A 26 2.53 18.91 1.97
C PHE A 26 3.60 19.37 0.97
N THR A 27 4.71 18.64 0.85
CA THR A 27 5.76 18.99 -0.13
C THR A 27 5.27 18.90 -1.56
N ASP A 28 4.51 17.84 -1.91
CA ASP A 28 3.99 17.64 -3.25
C ASP A 28 2.93 18.69 -3.63
N LEU A 29 2.18 19.22 -2.67
CA LEU A 29 1.18 20.26 -2.87
C LEU A 29 1.73 21.69 -2.79
N ALA A 30 2.90 21.88 -2.15
CA ALA A 30 3.55 23.18 -2.11
C ALA A 30 4.25 23.52 -3.44
N LEU A 31 4.77 22.54 -4.18
CA LEU A 31 5.48 22.75 -5.43
C LEU A 31 4.66 23.50 -6.52
N PRO A 32 3.38 23.17 -6.76
CA PRO A 32 2.56 23.93 -7.71
C PRO A 32 2.40 25.41 -7.34
N HIS A 33 2.30 25.72 -6.05
CA HIS A 33 2.22 27.10 -5.58
C HIS A 33 3.50 27.87 -5.91
N TYR A 34 4.67 27.34 -5.57
CA TYR A 34 5.94 27.98 -5.95
C TYR A 34 6.18 28.02 -7.46
N THR A 35 5.57 27.11 -8.23
CA THR A 35 5.58 27.22 -9.70
C THR A 35 4.77 28.41 -10.18
N SER A 36 3.62 28.70 -9.53
CA SER A 36 2.85 29.93 -9.76
C SER A 36 3.69 31.17 -9.47
N ASP A 37 4.35 31.20 -8.31
CA ASP A 37 5.20 32.33 -7.88
C ASP A 37 6.37 32.59 -8.86
N ILE A 38 6.98 31.52 -9.40
CA ILE A 38 8.01 31.66 -10.45
C ILE A 38 7.45 32.34 -11.69
N VAL A 39 6.24 32.00 -12.10
CA VAL A 39 5.62 32.57 -13.30
C VAL A 39 5.16 34.02 -13.04
N ASP A 40 4.40 34.24 -11.98
CA ASP A 40 3.79 35.53 -11.70
C ASP A 40 4.83 36.52 -11.19
N VAL A 41 5.49 36.23 -10.09
CA VAL A 41 6.48 37.13 -9.50
C VAL A 41 7.81 37.08 -10.25
N GLY A 42 8.34 35.84 -10.49
CA GLY A 42 9.64 35.67 -11.11
C GLY A 42 9.72 36.16 -12.54
N ILE A 43 8.76 35.79 -13.41
CA ILE A 43 8.81 36.08 -14.84
C ILE A 43 8.04 37.35 -15.17
N GLN A 44 6.77 37.46 -14.76
CA GLN A 44 5.93 38.61 -15.17
C GLN A 44 6.30 39.87 -14.38
N GLN A 45 6.58 39.74 -13.09
CA GLN A 45 6.86 40.85 -12.20
C GLN A 45 8.36 41.13 -12.03
N SER A 46 9.27 40.40 -12.77
CA SER A 46 10.72 40.60 -12.75
C SER A 46 11.34 40.46 -11.34
N GLY A 47 10.75 39.61 -10.49
CA GLY A 47 11.21 39.34 -9.12
C GLY A 47 10.74 40.39 -8.10
N VAL A 48 9.87 41.31 -8.46
CA VAL A 48 9.25 42.29 -7.54
C VAL A 48 8.01 41.62 -6.93
N GLU A 49 8.06 41.32 -5.65
CA GLU A 49 7.04 40.54 -4.92
C GLU A 49 5.91 41.45 -4.38
N HIS A 50 6.26 42.71 -4.04
CA HIS A 50 5.40 43.64 -3.31
C HIS A 50 5.24 44.99 -4.03
N ALA A 51 4.05 45.59 -3.96
CA ALA A 51 3.78 46.94 -4.42
C ALA A 51 4.47 47.98 -3.52
N ALA A 52 4.43 47.76 -2.20
CA ALA A 52 5.19 48.53 -1.23
C ALA A 52 6.67 48.14 -1.30
N THR A 53 7.45 48.91 -2.05
CA THR A 53 8.88 48.62 -2.32
C THR A 53 9.75 48.65 -1.06
N ASP A 54 10.83 47.84 -1.01
CA ASP A 54 11.79 47.86 0.07
C ASP A 54 12.48 49.23 0.20
N GLU A 55 12.61 49.96 -0.89
CA GLU A 55 13.18 51.31 -0.96
C GLU A 55 12.41 52.15 -2.01
N MET A 56 12.14 53.42 -1.71
CA MET A 56 11.48 54.35 -2.62
C MET A 56 12.10 55.74 -2.54
N THR A 57 11.91 56.51 -3.61
CA THR A 57 12.35 57.91 -3.64
C THR A 57 11.52 58.78 -2.68
N ALA A 58 12.09 59.84 -2.12
CA ALA A 58 11.34 60.76 -1.27
C ALA A 58 10.12 61.33 -1.99
N LYS A 59 10.21 61.56 -3.29
CA LYS A 59 9.08 62.03 -4.12
C LYS A 59 7.93 61.02 -4.10
N THR A 60 8.18 59.78 -4.42
CA THR A 60 7.15 58.73 -4.46
C THR A 60 6.57 58.49 -3.07
N HIS A 61 7.40 58.52 -2.02
CA HIS A 61 6.94 58.36 -0.64
C HIS A 61 5.92 59.47 -0.26
N ASP A 62 6.25 60.75 -0.54
CA ASP A 62 5.38 61.84 -0.18
C ASP A 62 4.10 61.91 -1.06
N GLU A 63 4.19 61.53 -2.34
CA GLU A 63 3.05 61.41 -3.22
C GLU A 63 2.08 60.32 -2.75
N ILE A 64 2.58 59.15 -2.32
CA ILE A 64 1.76 58.06 -1.73
C ILE A 64 1.11 58.56 -0.43
N ALA A 65 1.88 59.14 0.49
CA ALA A 65 1.37 59.61 1.77
C ALA A 65 0.26 60.63 1.65
N MET A 66 0.33 61.52 0.65
CA MET A 66 -0.71 62.49 0.32
C MET A 66 -2.03 61.84 -0.14
N MET A 67 -1.95 60.69 -0.83
CA MET A 67 -3.06 59.96 -1.41
C MET A 67 -3.70 58.95 -0.44
N LEU A 68 -3.15 58.77 0.78
CA LEU A 68 -3.70 57.88 1.78
C LEU A 68 -4.64 58.59 2.77
N PRO A 69 -5.67 57.92 3.31
CA PRO A 69 -6.45 58.39 4.45
C PRO A 69 -5.53 58.71 5.65
N VAL A 70 -5.96 59.58 6.57
CA VAL A 70 -5.12 60.08 7.66
C VAL A 70 -4.56 58.95 8.57
N ASP A 71 -5.39 57.95 8.83
CA ASP A 71 -5.00 56.83 9.65
C ASP A 71 -3.99 55.90 8.94
N ASP A 72 -4.20 55.68 7.64
CA ASP A 72 -3.32 54.86 6.79
C ASP A 72 -2.01 55.58 6.47
N GLU A 73 -2.05 56.93 6.30
CA GLU A 73 -0.83 57.74 6.13
C GLU A 73 0.15 57.59 7.29
N GLN A 74 -0.35 57.61 8.53
CA GLN A 74 0.50 57.46 9.68
C GLN A 74 1.14 56.08 9.72
N THR A 75 0.38 55.03 9.48
CA THR A 75 0.88 53.66 9.38
C THR A 75 1.92 53.50 8.28
N PHE A 76 1.69 54.11 7.12
CA PHE A 76 2.64 54.09 6.00
C PHE A 76 3.94 54.83 6.34
N ARG A 77 3.86 56.04 6.91
CA ARG A 77 5.04 56.81 7.31
C ARG A 77 5.86 56.10 8.42
N ASP A 78 5.21 55.49 9.38
CA ASP A 78 5.85 54.74 10.46
C ASP A 78 6.53 53.45 9.94
N ALA A 79 6.09 52.90 8.80
CA ALA A 79 6.66 51.74 8.17
C ALA A 79 7.97 52.00 7.40
N TYR A 80 8.25 53.27 7.06
CA TYR A 80 9.44 53.67 6.31
C TYR A 80 10.38 54.55 7.17
N THR A 81 11.66 54.49 6.89
CA THR A 81 12.69 55.29 7.56
C THR A 81 13.54 56.00 6.50
N GLU A 82 13.70 57.32 6.64
CA GLU A 82 14.56 58.11 5.76
C GLU A 82 16.04 57.69 5.90
N THR A 83 16.74 57.55 4.78
CA THR A 83 18.16 57.22 4.71
C THR A 83 18.99 58.45 4.40
N ASP A 84 20.31 58.39 4.66
CA ASP A 84 21.25 59.50 4.43
C ASP A 84 21.30 59.95 2.95
N ASP A 85 20.88 59.08 2.01
CA ASP A 85 20.84 59.32 0.57
C ASP A 85 19.54 60.01 0.11
N GLY A 86 18.60 60.31 1.02
CA GLY A 86 17.31 60.96 0.71
C GLY A 86 16.28 59.99 0.09
N THR A 87 16.45 58.68 0.31
CA THR A 87 15.48 57.62 0.00
C THR A 87 14.80 57.13 1.27
N TYR A 88 13.66 56.47 1.13
CA TYR A 88 12.92 55.88 2.23
C TYR A 88 13.04 54.35 2.16
N LYS A 89 13.51 53.71 3.26
CA LYS A 89 13.64 52.24 3.38
C LYS A 89 12.59 51.68 4.31
N LEU A 90 12.02 50.54 3.91
CA LEU A 90 11.07 49.79 4.69
C LEU A 90 11.77 49.22 5.95
N ASN A 91 11.25 49.57 7.12
CA ASN A 91 11.80 49.13 8.41
C ASN A 91 11.26 47.72 8.82
N ASP A 92 11.73 47.17 9.94
CA ASP A 92 11.35 45.84 10.43
C ASP A 92 9.87 45.75 10.82
N GLN A 93 9.19 46.86 11.13
CA GLN A 93 7.76 46.92 11.39
C GLN A 93 7.00 46.84 10.06
N GLY A 94 7.37 47.66 9.09
CA GLY A 94 6.78 47.61 7.75
C GLY A 94 6.89 46.26 7.09
N LYS A 95 8.01 45.55 7.25
CA LYS A 95 8.17 44.17 6.76
C LYS A 95 7.19 43.17 7.39
N LYS A 96 6.68 43.39 8.60
CA LYS A 96 5.69 42.53 9.25
C LYS A 96 4.28 42.83 8.78
N GLU A 97 4.03 44.08 8.37
CA GLU A 97 2.75 44.58 7.92
C GLU A 97 2.71 44.71 6.38
N GLN A 98 3.59 44.02 5.66
CA GLN A 98 3.81 44.11 4.22
C GLN A 98 2.54 43.92 3.41
N GLU A 99 1.70 42.89 3.72
CA GLU A 99 0.45 42.64 3.01
C GLU A 99 -0.60 43.79 3.18
N GLU A 100 -0.56 44.46 4.33
CA GLU A 100 -1.42 45.60 4.61
C GLU A 100 -0.94 46.84 3.85
N LEU A 101 0.37 47.07 3.84
CA LEU A 101 1.01 48.14 3.07
C LEU A 101 0.78 47.97 1.56
N ASP A 102 0.92 46.75 1.03
CA ASP A 102 0.65 46.46 -0.38
C ASP A 102 -0.76 46.91 -0.81
N ARG A 103 -1.75 46.62 0.03
CA ARG A 103 -3.16 47.04 -0.25
C ARG A 103 -3.35 48.53 -0.18
N MET A 104 -2.67 49.22 0.77
CA MET A 104 -2.74 50.66 0.93
C MET A 104 -2.07 51.38 -0.23
N VAL A 105 -0.89 50.93 -0.66
CA VAL A 105 -0.03 51.58 -1.65
C VAL A 105 -0.44 51.29 -3.08
N ALA A 106 -1.14 50.19 -3.35
CA ALA A 106 -1.42 49.71 -4.70
C ALA A 106 -2.10 50.80 -5.57
N LEU A 107 -3.20 51.35 -5.11
CA LEU A 107 -3.95 52.37 -5.89
C LEU A 107 -3.21 53.69 -6.03
N PRO A 108 -2.63 54.30 -4.97
CA PRO A 108 -1.76 55.47 -5.08
C PRO A 108 -0.61 55.30 -6.06
N LEU A 109 0.08 54.16 -6.01
CA LEU A 109 1.25 53.89 -6.85
C LEU A 109 0.86 53.75 -8.34
N VAL A 110 -0.27 53.12 -8.61
CA VAL A 110 -0.86 53.07 -9.96
C VAL A 110 -1.19 54.48 -10.45
N ALA A 111 -1.82 55.32 -9.63
CA ALA A 111 -2.16 56.69 -9.97
C ALA A 111 -0.90 57.53 -10.28
N ILE A 112 0.17 57.40 -9.50
CA ILE A 112 1.45 58.08 -9.72
C ILE A 112 2.07 57.63 -11.05
N HIS A 113 2.11 56.34 -11.32
CA HIS A 113 2.72 55.79 -12.54
C HIS A 113 2.02 56.25 -13.80
N TYR A 114 0.66 56.22 -13.81
CA TYR A 114 -0.11 56.58 -14.97
C TYR A 114 -0.31 58.08 -15.11
N SER A 115 -0.21 58.89 -14.07
CA SER A 115 -0.29 60.37 -14.16
C SER A 115 0.74 60.92 -15.12
N SER A 116 1.92 60.36 -15.21
CA SER A 116 2.95 60.74 -16.17
C SER A 116 2.59 60.45 -17.64
N GLN A 117 1.57 59.62 -17.88
CA GLN A 117 1.09 59.22 -19.21
C GLN A 117 -0.18 60.01 -19.65
N ILE A 118 -0.86 60.72 -18.74
CA ILE A 118 -2.06 61.49 -19.01
C ILE A 118 -1.68 62.95 -19.21
N PRO A 119 -1.85 63.56 -20.42
CA PRO A 119 -1.35 64.91 -20.75
C PRO A 119 -1.86 66.03 -19.86
N ASP A 120 -2.99 65.87 -19.20
CA ASP A 120 -3.65 66.88 -18.39
C ASP A 120 -3.59 66.69 -16.88
N LEU A 121 -2.89 65.63 -16.40
CA LEU A 121 -2.78 65.26 -14.98
C LEU A 121 -1.33 65.43 -14.52
N ASP A 122 -0.96 66.61 -14.08
CA ASP A 122 0.36 66.88 -13.49
C ASP A 122 0.24 66.79 -11.95
N LEU A 123 0.57 65.60 -11.39
CA LEU A 123 0.58 65.39 -9.93
C LEU A 123 1.50 66.35 -9.21
N GLY A 124 2.58 66.82 -9.86
CA GLY A 124 3.46 67.85 -9.27
C GLY A 124 2.72 69.17 -9.03
N GLN A 125 1.77 69.57 -9.91
CA GLN A 125 0.92 70.75 -9.70
C GLN A 125 -0.13 70.49 -8.61
N VAL A 126 -0.70 69.28 -8.52
CA VAL A 126 -1.63 68.88 -7.45
C VAL A 126 -0.94 68.90 -6.09
N MET A 127 0.29 68.42 -6.02
CA MET A 127 1.11 68.44 -4.80
C MET A 127 1.44 69.86 -4.37
N GLN A 128 1.87 70.75 -5.30
CA GLN A 128 2.11 72.17 -5.00
C GLN A 128 0.82 72.89 -4.56
N ALA A 129 -0.32 72.57 -5.13
CA ALA A 129 -1.60 73.14 -4.75
C ALA A 129 -2.06 72.62 -3.37
N TYR A 130 -1.72 71.38 -3.01
CA TYR A 130 -1.97 70.80 -1.69
C TYR A 130 -1.07 71.45 -0.63
N GLU A 131 0.25 71.58 -0.87
CA GLU A 131 1.18 72.29 0.00
C GLU A 131 0.84 73.76 0.19
N ALA A 132 0.29 74.42 -0.87
CA ALA A 132 -0.19 75.81 -0.82
C ALA A 132 -1.54 75.95 -0.10
N GLY A 133 -2.16 74.82 0.32
CA GLY A 133 -3.48 74.80 0.97
C GLY A 133 -4.66 75.16 0.00
N ALA A 134 -4.44 75.06 -1.31
CA ALA A 134 -5.45 75.34 -2.31
C ALA A 134 -6.38 74.13 -2.61
N ILE A 135 -5.92 72.92 -2.27
CA ILE A 135 -6.64 71.65 -2.39
C ILE A 135 -6.64 70.95 -1.05
N ASP A 136 -7.82 70.49 -0.59
CA ASP A 136 -7.97 69.70 0.61
C ASP A 136 -7.69 68.22 0.32
N LYS A 137 -7.13 67.49 1.29
CA LYS A 137 -6.84 66.04 1.22
C LYS A 137 -8.07 65.23 0.81
N GLN A 138 -9.25 65.58 1.33
CA GLN A 138 -10.51 64.93 0.97
C GLN A 138 -10.78 64.95 -0.54
N LYS A 139 -10.44 66.03 -1.21
CA LYS A 139 -10.65 66.16 -2.64
C LYS A 139 -9.73 65.26 -3.47
N ILE A 140 -8.51 65.00 -2.95
CA ILE A 140 -7.57 64.06 -3.57
C ILE A 140 -8.09 62.62 -3.42
N LEU A 141 -8.60 62.28 -2.24
CA LEU A 141 -9.21 60.97 -1.98
C LEU A 141 -10.46 60.75 -2.85
N ASP A 142 -11.32 61.78 -2.99
CA ASP A 142 -12.51 61.74 -3.86
C ASP A 142 -12.12 61.53 -5.34
N MET A 143 -11.03 62.15 -5.81
CA MET A 143 -10.50 61.95 -7.18
C MET A 143 -9.94 60.53 -7.36
N LEU A 144 -9.29 59.95 -6.34
CA LEU A 144 -8.82 58.56 -6.35
C LEU A 144 -9.98 57.58 -6.38
N ASP A 145 -11.03 57.81 -5.59
CA ASP A 145 -12.25 56.99 -5.59
C ASP A 145 -13.00 57.10 -6.93
N GLU A 146 -13.01 58.27 -7.56
CA GLU A 146 -13.59 58.48 -8.91
C GLU A 146 -12.75 57.77 -9.97
N ALA A 147 -11.41 57.79 -9.88
CA ALA A 147 -10.50 57.02 -10.73
C ALA A 147 -10.71 55.52 -10.55
N LYS A 148 -10.89 55.06 -9.31
CA LYS A 148 -11.22 53.68 -8.99
C LYS A 148 -12.56 53.24 -9.61
N GLN A 149 -13.58 54.10 -9.54
CA GLN A 149 -14.86 53.85 -10.20
C GLN A 149 -14.77 53.85 -11.74
N HIS A 150 -13.89 54.69 -12.33
CA HIS A 150 -13.64 54.73 -13.77
C HIS A 150 -12.75 53.55 -14.25
N MET A 151 -11.89 53.00 -13.40
CA MET A 151 -11.22 51.73 -13.69
C MET A 151 -12.19 50.56 -13.74
N GLY A 152 -13.45 50.80 -13.33
CA GLY A 152 -14.56 49.87 -13.50
C GLY A 152 -14.42 48.57 -12.75
N ASP A 153 -15.06 47.53 -13.28
CA ASP A 153 -14.98 46.16 -12.76
C ASP A 153 -13.62 45.49 -13.02
N MET A 154 -12.51 46.24 -13.13
CA MET A 154 -11.17 45.67 -13.13
C MET A 154 -10.95 45.04 -11.77
N GLY A 155 -10.75 43.69 -11.76
CA GLY A 155 -10.55 42.95 -10.53
C GLY A 155 -9.29 43.42 -9.78
N ASP A 156 -9.26 43.22 -8.48
CA ASP A 156 -8.16 43.59 -7.59
C ASP A 156 -6.79 43.14 -8.12
N SER A 157 -6.73 41.98 -8.79
CA SER A 157 -5.49 41.44 -9.39
C SER A 157 -4.92 42.31 -10.54
N ILE A 158 -5.72 43.05 -11.28
CA ILE A 158 -5.20 43.98 -12.31
C ILE A 158 -4.60 45.22 -11.64
N VAL A 159 -5.24 45.73 -10.59
CA VAL A 159 -4.69 46.83 -9.79
C VAL A 159 -3.36 46.45 -9.20
N ASP A 160 -3.27 45.24 -8.61
CA ASP A 160 -2.03 44.73 -8.04
C ASP A 160 -0.92 44.58 -9.10
N GLN A 161 -1.24 44.03 -10.27
CA GLN A 161 -0.28 43.91 -11.38
C GLN A 161 0.24 45.27 -11.86
N GLN A 162 -0.65 46.26 -11.94
CA GLN A 162 -0.26 47.64 -12.33
C GLN A 162 0.56 48.31 -11.22
N ALA A 163 0.22 48.09 -9.96
CA ALA A 163 1.00 48.57 -8.83
C ALA A 163 2.43 47.97 -8.82
N ILE A 164 2.55 46.68 -9.11
CA ILE A 164 3.87 46.07 -9.27
C ILE A 164 4.63 46.62 -10.48
N ALA A 165 3.92 46.92 -11.59
CA ALA A 165 4.56 47.59 -12.75
C ALA A 165 5.09 48.98 -12.39
N ALA A 166 4.35 49.72 -11.56
CA ALA A 166 4.81 50.98 -11.00
C ALA A 166 5.97 50.84 -10.03
N ALA A 167 5.94 49.83 -9.16
CA ALA A 167 7.05 49.47 -8.27
C ALA A 167 8.34 49.13 -9.03
N LYS A 168 8.23 48.43 -10.17
CA LYS A 168 9.38 48.19 -11.08
C LYS A 168 9.98 49.50 -11.59
N ALA A 169 9.14 50.45 -12.04
CA ALA A 169 9.62 51.75 -12.51
C ALA A 169 10.31 52.52 -11.38
N GLU A 170 9.82 52.38 -10.16
CA GLU A 170 10.44 53.00 -8.99
C GLU A 170 11.84 52.39 -8.71
N TYR A 171 11.98 51.04 -8.72
CA TYR A 171 13.28 50.41 -8.59
C TYR A 171 14.25 50.76 -9.71
N GLU A 172 13.77 50.91 -10.96
CA GLU A 172 14.60 51.40 -12.07
C GLU A 172 15.05 52.85 -11.85
N SER A 173 14.18 53.73 -11.31
CA SER A 173 14.53 55.10 -10.97
C SER A 173 15.62 55.23 -9.88
N LEU A 174 15.63 54.28 -8.95
CA LEU A 174 16.64 54.13 -7.90
C LEU A 174 17.93 53.49 -8.42
N GLY A 175 17.97 53.05 -9.70
CA GLY A 175 19.18 52.45 -10.31
C GLY A 175 19.32 50.96 -10.07
N TYR A 176 18.32 50.28 -9.56
CA TYR A 176 18.31 48.82 -9.44
C TYR A 176 18.21 48.14 -10.80
N ASN A 177 18.97 47.04 -10.95
CA ASN A 177 18.88 46.21 -12.15
C ASN A 177 17.78 45.14 -11.96
N LEU A 178 16.63 45.28 -12.61
CA LEU A 178 15.52 44.34 -12.53
C LEU A 178 15.91 42.92 -12.94
N SER A 179 16.88 42.73 -13.87
CA SER A 179 17.36 41.42 -14.27
C SER A 179 18.09 40.69 -13.12
N ASP A 180 18.83 41.43 -12.29
CA ASP A 180 19.53 40.86 -11.13
C ASP A 180 18.53 40.51 -10.02
N MET A 181 17.50 41.37 -9.82
CA MET A 181 16.40 41.08 -8.89
C MET A 181 15.62 39.84 -9.31
N GLN A 182 15.25 39.75 -10.58
CA GLN A 182 14.59 38.59 -11.18
C GLN A 182 15.42 37.32 -10.96
N MET A 183 16.69 37.33 -11.31
CA MET A 183 17.59 36.19 -11.16
C MET A 183 17.74 35.78 -9.70
N GLY A 184 17.89 36.77 -8.80
CA GLY A 184 17.94 36.53 -7.36
C GLY A 184 16.70 35.84 -6.82
N TYR A 185 15.52 36.31 -7.22
CA TYR A 185 14.23 35.69 -6.86
C TYR A 185 14.10 34.24 -7.40
N LEU A 186 14.36 34.05 -8.69
CA LEU A 186 14.26 32.73 -9.33
C LEU A 186 15.21 31.71 -8.70
N VAL A 187 16.45 32.11 -8.38
CA VAL A 187 17.42 31.23 -7.69
C VAL A 187 16.95 30.90 -6.27
N ARG A 188 16.45 31.89 -5.53
CA ARG A 188 15.94 31.67 -4.17
C ARG A 188 14.78 30.69 -4.14
N ILE A 189 13.76 30.91 -4.98
CA ILE A 189 12.58 30.02 -5.07
C ILE A 189 12.97 28.66 -5.63
N GLY A 190 13.83 28.62 -6.65
CA GLY A 190 14.33 27.35 -7.20
C GLY A 190 15.07 26.50 -6.18
N LEU A 191 15.92 27.10 -5.34
CA LEU A 191 16.60 26.38 -4.24
C LEU A 191 15.60 25.89 -3.17
N LEU A 192 14.58 26.69 -2.85
CA LEU A 192 13.52 26.30 -1.93
C LEU A 192 12.73 25.12 -2.47
N MET A 193 12.33 25.16 -3.75
CA MET A 193 11.65 24.03 -4.43
C MET A 193 12.52 22.78 -4.42
N LEU A 194 13.83 22.88 -4.68
CA LEU A 194 14.75 21.76 -4.59
C LEU A 194 14.83 21.20 -3.16
N GLY A 195 14.86 22.08 -2.16
CA GLY A 195 14.82 21.68 -0.74
C GLY A 195 13.53 20.92 -0.39
N LEU A 196 12.37 21.43 -0.84
CA LEU A 196 11.07 20.77 -0.64
C LEU A 196 11.00 19.43 -1.38
N ALA A 197 11.48 19.38 -2.62
CA ALA A 197 11.54 18.13 -3.38
C ALA A 197 12.44 17.10 -2.70
N ALA A 198 13.60 17.53 -2.17
CA ALA A 198 14.49 16.65 -1.41
C ALA A 198 13.84 16.15 -0.12
N LEU A 199 13.11 17.01 0.60
CA LEU A 199 12.35 16.63 1.80
C LEU A 199 11.25 15.60 1.46
N GLY A 200 10.50 15.84 0.38
CA GLY A 200 9.48 14.92 -0.14
C GLY A 200 10.09 13.58 -0.54
N MET A 201 11.24 13.59 -1.22
CA MET A 201 11.98 12.38 -1.58
C MET A 201 12.39 11.58 -0.32
N VAL A 202 12.95 12.21 0.69
CA VAL A 202 13.34 11.57 1.95
C VAL A 202 12.11 10.97 2.63
N ALA A 203 11.01 11.72 2.72
CA ALA A 203 9.75 11.23 3.28
C ALA A 203 9.23 10.00 2.51
N ALA A 204 9.21 10.03 1.18
CA ALA A 204 8.77 8.93 0.33
C ALA A 204 9.64 7.67 0.50
N VAL A 205 10.97 7.82 0.59
CA VAL A 205 11.92 6.72 0.84
C VAL A 205 11.68 6.11 2.21
N LEU A 206 11.51 6.93 3.26
CA LEU A 206 11.24 6.46 4.61
C LEU A 206 9.89 5.74 4.71
N VAL A 207 8.83 6.27 4.07
CA VAL A 207 7.53 5.59 3.96
C VAL A 207 7.69 4.23 3.28
N GLY A 208 8.39 4.18 2.15
CA GLY A 208 8.66 2.93 1.42
C GLY A 208 9.40 1.90 2.27
N PHE A 209 10.44 2.34 2.96
CA PHE A 209 11.26 1.49 3.85
C PHE A 209 10.45 0.94 5.03
N ILE A 210 9.73 1.81 5.76
CA ILE A 210 8.94 1.39 6.93
C ILE A 210 7.77 0.51 6.52
N ALA A 211 7.08 0.84 5.43
CA ALA A 211 5.97 0.04 4.90
C ALA A 211 6.43 -1.36 4.47
N SER A 212 7.54 -1.46 3.72
CA SER A 212 8.11 -2.73 3.29
C SER A 212 8.59 -3.58 4.46
N ARG A 213 9.28 -2.97 5.44
CA ARG A 213 9.72 -3.66 6.66
C ARG A 213 8.54 -4.18 7.49
N THR A 214 7.48 -3.37 7.61
CA THR A 214 6.26 -3.74 8.33
C THR A 214 5.55 -4.90 7.65
N ALA A 215 5.39 -4.84 6.33
CA ALA A 215 4.76 -5.91 5.55
C ALA A 215 5.59 -7.21 5.59
N ALA A 216 6.91 -7.12 5.49
CA ALA A 216 7.81 -8.27 5.62
C ALA A 216 7.67 -8.93 7.01
N LYS A 217 7.61 -8.13 8.09
CA LYS A 217 7.38 -8.63 9.45
C LYS A 217 6.02 -9.32 9.59
N VAL A 218 4.96 -8.75 9.01
CA VAL A 218 3.63 -9.38 8.96
C VAL A 218 3.71 -10.72 8.23
N GLY A 219 4.33 -10.77 7.04
CA GLY A 219 4.50 -11.99 6.26
C GLY A 219 5.29 -13.07 7.02
N ALA A 220 6.41 -12.72 7.63
CA ALA A 220 7.21 -13.63 8.43
C ALA A 220 6.42 -14.19 9.64
N THR A 221 5.69 -13.31 10.34
CA THR A 221 4.86 -13.72 11.49
C THR A 221 3.73 -14.66 11.06
N LEU A 222 3.08 -14.38 9.95
CA LEU A 222 2.01 -15.24 9.42
C LEU A 222 2.56 -16.61 9.01
N ARG A 223 3.70 -16.67 8.29
CA ARG A 223 4.35 -17.95 7.92
C ARG A 223 4.72 -18.76 9.16
N SER A 224 5.35 -18.14 10.14
CA SER A 224 5.73 -18.82 11.39
C SER A 224 4.51 -19.37 12.13
N LYS A 225 3.45 -18.56 12.28
CA LYS A 225 2.22 -19.01 12.94
C LYS A 225 1.51 -20.12 12.16
N LEU A 226 1.43 -19.98 10.84
CA LEU A 226 0.80 -20.96 9.97
C LEU A 226 1.57 -22.29 10.02
N PHE A 227 2.89 -22.23 9.91
CA PHE A 227 3.73 -23.43 9.96
C PHE A 227 3.58 -24.17 11.31
N ARG A 228 3.67 -23.43 12.44
CA ARG A 228 3.46 -24.01 13.77
C ARG A 228 2.08 -24.64 13.92
N ARG A 229 1.04 -23.99 13.35
CA ARG A 229 -0.31 -24.52 13.38
C ARG A 229 -0.43 -25.81 12.54
N VAL A 230 0.13 -25.82 11.34
CA VAL A 230 0.11 -27.00 10.45
C VAL A 230 0.86 -28.18 11.08
N VAL A 231 2.02 -27.93 11.72
CA VAL A 231 2.75 -29.00 12.43
C VAL A 231 1.98 -29.54 13.63
N SER A 232 1.09 -28.74 14.23
CA SER A 232 0.22 -29.22 15.33
C SER A 232 -1.07 -29.91 14.86
N PHE A 233 -1.31 -30.03 13.56
CA PHE A 233 -2.48 -30.71 13.01
C PHE A 233 -2.34 -32.23 13.10
N SER A 234 -3.48 -32.89 13.27
CA SER A 234 -3.60 -34.33 13.08
C SER A 234 -3.75 -34.67 11.59
N ASP A 235 -3.71 -35.96 11.26
CA ASP A 235 -3.96 -36.45 9.89
C ASP A 235 -5.31 -35.94 9.34
N ALA A 236 -6.32 -35.79 10.19
CA ALA A 236 -7.65 -35.34 9.81
C ALA A 236 -7.64 -33.94 9.23
N GLU A 237 -7.01 -32.97 9.90
CA GLU A 237 -6.91 -31.60 9.43
C GLU A 237 -6.04 -31.51 8.16
N VAL A 238 -4.91 -32.22 8.13
CA VAL A 238 -4.03 -32.23 6.95
C VAL A 238 -4.77 -32.76 5.71
N GLN A 239 -5.60 -33.79 5.87
CA GLN A 239 -6.42 -34.32 4.77
C GLN A 239 -7.51 -33.33 4.34
N SER A 240 -8.16 -32.65 5.28
CA SER A 240 -9.23 -31.67 4.97
C SER A 240 -8.73 -30.48 4.14
N PHE A 241 -7.51 -29.99 4.41
CA PHE A 241 -6.93 -28.88 3.68
C PHE A 241 -6.17 -29.28 2.42
N SER A 242 -5.71 -30.48 2.27
CA SER A 242 -4.69 -30.98 1.33
C SER A 242 -3.32 -30.31 1.44
N ALA A 243 -2.25 -31.05 1.23
CA ALA A 243 -0.87 -30.55 1.31
C ALA A 243 -0.60 -29.41 0.30
N ALA A 244 -1.10 -29.56 -0.93
CA ALA A 244 -0.95 -28.54 -1.97
C ALA A 244 -1.61 -27.19 -1.58
N SER A 245 -2.79 -27.25 -0.95
CA SER A 245 -3.50 -26.06 -0.46
C SER A 245 -2.74 -25.39 0.69
N LEU A 246 -2.21 -26.16 1.65
CA LEU A 246 -1.43 -25.62 2.76
C LEU A 246 -0.14 -24.94 2.29
N ILE A 247 0.55 -25.52 1.31
CA ILE A 247 1.74 -24.92 0.69
C ILE A 247 1.35 -23.58 0.03
N THR A 248 0.29 -23.55 -0.78
CA THR A 248 -0.15 -22.32 -1.45
C THR A 248 -0.53 -21.22 -0.45
N ARG A 249 -1.19 -21.57 0.66
CA ARG A 249 -1.55 -20.65 1.74
C ARG A 249 -0.31 -20.11 2.45
N GLY A 250 0.71 -20.94 2.65
CA GLY A 250 1.99 -20.56 3.29
C GLY A 250 2.90 -19.70 2.39
N THR A 251 2.77 -19.82 1.09
CA THR A 251 3.60 -19.11 0.10
C THR A 251 2.83 -17.98 -0.58
N ASN A 252 2.05 -18.29 -1.59
CA ASN A 252 1.42 -17.31 -2.49
C ASN A 252 0.39 -16.41 -1.77
N ASP A 253 -0.48 -17.00 -0.92
CA ASP A 253 -1.51 -16.23 -0.24
C ASP A 253 -0.89 -15.23 0.75
N ILE A 254 0.12 -15.63 1.52
CA ILE A 254 0.84 -14.73 2.42
C ILE A 254 1.63 -13.67 1.64
N GLN A 255 2.23 -14.03 0.49
CA GLN A 255 2.93 -13.07 -0.36
C GLN A 255 1.97 -12.01 -0.92
N LEU A 256 0.77 -12.41 -1.33
CA LEU A 256 -0.26 -11.47 -1.79
C LEU A 256 -0.70 -10.53 -0.65
N VAL A 257 -0.93 -11.06 0.56
CA VAL A 257 -1.23 -10.26 1.76
C VAL A 257 -0.10 -9.28 2.05
N GLN A 258 1.16 -9.72 1.96
CA GLN A 258 2.33 -8.86 2.18
C GLN A 258 2.40 -7.73 1.15
N MET A 259 2.23 -8.03 -0.15
CA MET A 259 2.26 -7.05 -1.24
C MET A 259 1.15 -5.99 -1.08
N VAL A 260 -0.08 -6.43 -0.82
CA VAL A 260 -1.21 -5.51 -0.63
C VAL A 260 -1.07 -4.70 0.67
N THR A 261 -0.41 -5.23 1.69
CA THR A 261 -0.09 -4.47 2.91
C THR A 261 0.83 -3.29 2.60
N VAL A 262 1.86 -3.46 1.76
CA VAL A 262 2.72 -2.34 1.31
C VAL A 262 1.89 -1.30 0.55
N MET A 263 1.06 -1.76 -0.39
CA MET A 263 0.22 -0.85 -1.19
C MET A 263 -0.78 -0.07 -0.31
N LEU A 264 -1.38 -0.74 0.68
CA LEU A 264 -2.30 -0.11 1.62
C LEU A 264 -1.62 0.98 2.44
N LEU A 265 -0.44 0.69 2.99
CA LEU A 265 0.32 1.63 3.82
C LEU A 265 0.89 2.80 3.02
N ARG A 266 1.22 2.62 1.74
CA ARG A 266 1.87 3.62 0.90
C ARG A 266 0.89 4.39 0.01
N MET A 267 -0.08 3.71 -0.61
CA MET A 267 -0.95 4.33 -1.63
C MET A 267 -2.35 4.64 -1.09
N VAL A 268 -2.98 3.68 -0.37
CA VAL A 268 -4.35 3.87 0.13
C VAL A 268 -4.44 4.95 1.20
N LEU A 269 -3.41 5.07 2.03
CA LEU A 269 -3.35 6.13 3.04
C LEU A 269 -2.95 7.48 2.42
N TYR A 270 -2.08 7.48 1.40
CA TYR A 270 -1.60 8.70 0.76
C TYR A 270 -2.66 9.41 -0.08
N ALA A 271 -3.42 8.67 -0.89
CA ALA A 271 -4.38 9.25 -1.83
C ALA A 271 -5.47 10.14 -1.18
N PRO A 272 -6.11 9.75 -0.05
CA PRO A 272 -7.04 10.64 0.64
C PRO A 272 -6.38 11.91 1.20
N ILE A 273 -5.14 11.78 1.73
CA ILE A 273 -4.39 12.94 2.27
C ILE A 273 -4.12 13.93 1.14
N LEU A 274 -3.66 13.43 -0.01
CA LEU A 274 -3.37 14.22 -1.19
C LEU A 274 -4.64 14.88 -1.77
N ALA A 275 -5.75 14.12 -1.84
CA ALA A 275 -7.02 14.66 -2.36
C ALA A 275 -7.59 15.76 -1.45
N ILE A 276 -7.61 15.54 -0.14
CA ILE A 276 -8.09 16.56 0.82
C ILE A 276 -7.18 17.78 0.80
N GLY A 277 -5.86 17.56 0.86
CA GLY A 277 -4.89 18.66 0.79
C GLY A 277 -4.98 19.45 -0.52
N GLY A 278 -5.15 18.76 -1.65
CA GLY A 278 -5.33 19.41 -2.95
C GLY A 278 -6.60 20.25 -3.03
N ILE A 279 -7.73 19.74 -2.50
CA ILE A 279 -8.97 20.51 -2.44
C ILE A 279 -8.80 21.77 -1.56
N ILE A 280 -8.10 21.66 -0.43
CA ILE A 280 -7.81 22.81 0.44
C ILE A 280 -6.96 23.85 -0.30
N MET A 281 -5.90 23.44 -1.00
CA MET A 281 -5.04 24.35 -1.76
C MET A 281 -5.80 25.05 -2.88
N VAL A 282 -6.58 24.31 -3.67
CA VAL A 282 -7.43 24.86 -4.72
C VAL A 282 -8.43 25.89 -4.17
N SER A 283 -9.06 25.58 -3.01
CA SER A 283 -10.02 26.50 -2.38
C SER A 283 -9.36 27.79 -1.85
N ARG A 284 -8.07 27.73 -1.52
CA ARG A 284 -7.30 28.91 -1.08
C ARG A 284 -6.87 29.79 -2.24
N THR A 285 -6.55 29.19 -3.39
CA THR A 285 -6.16 29.96 -4.59
C THR A 285 -7.36 30.70 -5.18
N ASN A 286 -8.43 30.00 -5.53
CA ASN A 286 -9.67 30.66 -6.00
C ASN A 286 -10.89 29.74 -5.79
N LEU A 287 -11.83 30.20 -4.95
CA LEU A 287 -13.03 29.44 -4.63
C LEU A 287 -13.98 29.31 -5.85
N ALA A 288 -14.05 30.35 -6.71
CA ALA A 288 -14.94 30.36 -7.86
C ALA A 288 -14.58 29.31 -8.93
N MET A 289 -13.30 28.89 -9.04
CA MET A 289 -12.87 27.83 -9.96
C MET A 289 -12.88 26.42 -9.33
N SER A 290 -13.03 26.29 -8.03
CA SER A 290 -12.97 25.00 -7.30
C SER A 290 -14.03 24.01 -7.77
N TRP A 291 -15.17 24.46 -8.33
CA TRP A 291 -16.21 23.58 -8.87
C TRP A 291 -15.70 22.66 -10.01
N ILE A 292 -14.70 23.11 -10.79
CA ILE A 292 -14.11 22.31 -11.87
C ILE A 292 -13.44 21.08 -11.30
N ILE A 293 -12.69 21.23 -10.20
CA ILE A 293 -12.02 20.12 -9.51
C ILE A 293 -13.06 19.17 -8.89
N ILE A 294 -14.11 19.71 -8.27
CA ILE A 294 -15.21 18.91 -7.70
C ILE A 294 -15.89 18.10 -8.80
N LEU A 295 -16.17 18.72 -9.95
CA LEU A 295 -16.75 18.04 -11.11
C LEU A 295 -15.82 16.93 -11.62
N ALA A 296 -14.52 17.21 -11.77
CA ALA A 296 -13.52 16.23 -12.19
C ALA A 296 -13.50 15.02 -11.26
N VAL A 297 -13.43 15.25 -9.95
CA VAL A 297 -13.45 14.20 -8.92
C VAL A 297 -14.75 13.39 -9.00
N ALA A 298 -15.90 14.04 -9.16
CA ALA A 298 -17.19 13.36 -9.28
C ALA A 298 -17.25 12.47 -10.54
N VAL A 299 -16.78 12.96 -11.68
CA VAL A 299 -16.72 12.19 -12.94
C VAL A 299 -15.81 10.98 -12.78
N ILE A 300 -14.63 11.15 -12.19
CA ILE A 300 -13.68 10.05 -11.95
C ILE A 300 -14.28 9.03 -10.99
N PHE A 301 -14.92 9.47 -9.91
CA PHE A 301 -15.56 8.59 -8.95
C PHE A 301 -16.66 7.73 -9.60
N VAL A 302 -17.52 8.36 -10.42
CA VAL A 302 -18.55 7.65 -11.18
C VAL A 302 -17.92 6.66 -12.16
N LEU A 303 -16.86 7.07 -12.87
CA LEU A 303 -16.13 6.20 -13.78
C LEU A 303 -15.58 4.96 -13.06
N ILE A 304 -14.90 5.15 -11.93
CA ILE A 304 -14.35 4.04 -11.12
C ILE A 304 -15.48 3.13 -10.65
N MET A 305 -16.60 3.68 -10.18
CA MET A 305 -17.77 2.90 -9.76
C MET A 305 -18.35 2.04 -10.91
N VAL A 306 -18.50 2.63 -12.09
CA VAL A 306 -19.00 1.91 -13.28
C VAL A 306 -18.03 0.80 -13.67
N LEU A 307 -16.73 1.10 -13.76
CA LEU A 307 -15.70 0.10 -14.08
C LEU A 307 -15.69 -1.05 -13.07
N MET A 308 -15.77 -0.75 -11.78
CA MET A 308 -15.83 -1.78 -10.74
C MET A 308 -17.08 -2.65 -10.88
N ARG A 309 -18.24 -2.05 -11.14
CA ARG A 309 -19.49 -2.80 -11.32
C ARG A 309 -19.46 -3.71 -12.56
N VAL A 310 -18.78 -3.30 -13.61
CA VAL A 310 -18.68 -4.07 -14.87
C VAL A 310 -17.57 -5.13 -14.79
N ALA A 311 -16.41 -4.79 -14.25
CA ALA A 311 -15.23 -5.64 -14.25
C ALA A 311 -15.25 -6.70 -13.14
N LEU A 312 -15.67 -6.36 -11.92
CA LEU A 312 -15.58 -7.25 -10.75
C LEU A 312 -16.31 -8.59 -10.94
N PRO A 313 -17.58 -8.63 -11.44
CA PRO A 313 -18.28 -9.90 -11.68
C PRO A 313 -17.56 -10.76 -12.73
N LYS A 314 -16.96 -10.13 -13.74
CA LYS A 314 -16.23 -10.83 -14.79
C LYS A 314 -14.93 -11.45 -14.29
N PHE A 315 -14.24 -10.81 -13.35
CA PHE A 315 -13.07 -11.40 -12.69
C PHE A 315 -13.43 -12.67 -11.89
N GLN A 316 -14.60 -12.70 -11.23
CA GLN A 316 -15.08 -13.89 -10.53
C GLN A 316 -15.38 -15.03 -11.51
N ILE A 317 -16.11 -14.74 -12.59
CA ILE A 317 -16.41 -15.71 -13.66
C ILE A 317 -15.11 -16.23 -14.30
N MET A 318 -14.14 -15.37 -14.53
CA MET A 318 -12.85 -15.75 -15.12
C MET A 318 -12.14 -16.80 -14.27
N GLN A 319 -12.17 -16.69 -12.93
CA GLN A 319 -11.58 -17.70 -12.05
C GLN A 319 -12.24 -19.08 -12.23
N THR A 320 -13.57 -19.14 -12.28
CA THR A 320 -14.31 -20.39 -12.51
C THR A 320 -13.98 -21.00 -13.88
N LEU A 321 -13.76 -20.14 -14.90
CA LEU A 321 -13.39 -20.62 -16.23
C LEU A 321 -11.94 -21.14 -16.28
N ILE A 322 -11.01 -20.53 -15.53
CA ILE A 322 -9.65 -21.04 -15.36
C ILE A 322 -9.69 -22.43 -14.71
N ASP A 323 -10.46 -22.58 -13.63
CA ASP A 323 -10.62 -23.86 -12.95
C ASP A 323 -11.20 -24.94 -13.89
N ARG A 324 -12.13 -24.54 -14.77
CA ARG A 324 -12.68 -25.45 -15.79
C ARG A 324 -11.63 -25.88 -16.82
N VAL A 325 -10.82 -24.95 -17.33
CA VAL A 325 -9.71 -25.28 -18.27
C VAL A 325 -8.70 -26.21 -17.58
N ASN A 326 -8.34 -25.91 -16.33
CA ASN A 326 -7.41 -26.74 -15.56
C ASN A 326 -7.97 -28.17 -15.32
N LEU A 327 -9.28 -28.28 -15.03
CA LEU A 327 -9.94 -29.58 -14.87
C LEU A 327 -9.85 -30.39 -16.15
N VAL A 328 -10.26 -29.82 -17.29
CA VAL A 328 -10.22 -30.50 -18.60
C VAL A 328 -8.79 -30.91 -18.96
N SER A 329 -7.81 -30.00 -18.76
CA SER A 329 -6.39 -30.31 -18.99
C SER A 329 -5.88 -31.47 -18.14
N ARG A 330 -6.24 -31.50 -16.86
CA ARG A 330 -5.86 -32.58 -15.93
C ARG A 330 -6.48 -33.92 -16.36
N GLU A 331 -7.75 -33.93 -16.72
CA GLU A 331 -8.44 -35.12 -17.19
C GLU A 331 -7.79 -35.68 -18.47
N ILE A 332 -7.45 -34.82 -19.43
CA ILE A 332 -6.76 -35.20 -20.68
C ILE A 332 -5.36 -35.78 -20.35
N LEU A 333 -4.57 -35.11 -19.54
CA LEU A 333 -3.21 -35.55 -19.22
C LEU A 333 -3.20 -36.87 -18.45
N THR A 334 -4.12 -37.04 -17.49
CA THR A 334 -4.23 -38.27 -16.70
C THR A 334 -4.81 -39.42 -17.53
N GLY A 335 -5.77 -39.12 -18.39
CA GLY A 335 -6.47 -40.10 -19.24
C GLY A 335 -5.83 -40.32 -20.61
N LEU A 336 -4.66 -39.76 -20.90
CA LEU A 336 -4.04 -39.80 -22.23
C LEU A 336 -3.91 -41.21 -22.83
N PRO A 337 -3.53 -42.26 -22.09
CA PRO A 337 -3.50 -43.63 -22.62
C PRO A 337 -4.89 -44.11 -23.09
N VAL A 338 -5.93 -43.78 -22.33
CA VAL A 338 -7.33 -44.15 -22.64
C VAL A 338 -7.80 -43.39 -23.88
N ILE A 339 -7.54 -42.08 -23.95
CA ILE A 339 -7.91 -41.24 -25.10
C ILE A 339 -7.29 -41.78 -26.40
N ARG A 340 -6.02 -42.19 -26.34
CA ARG A 340 -5.31 -42.80 -27.48
C ARG A 340 -5.83 -44.18 -27.82
N ALA A 341 -6.14 -45.03 -26.83
CA ALA A 341 -6.66 -46.37 -27.06
C ALA A 341 -8.01 -46.38 -27.74
N PHE A 342 -8.84 -45.35 -27.51
CA PHE A 342 -10.16 -45.22 -28.10
C PHE A 342 -10.27 -44.21 -29.25
N ASP A 343 -9.13 -43.66 -29.73
CA ASP A 343 -9.07 -42.68 -30.83
C ASP A 343 -9.98 -41.44 -30.62
N ARG A 344 -10.02 -40.95 -29.36
CA ARG A 344 -10.92 -39.85 -28.95
C ARG A 344 -10.22 -38.50 -28.87
N GLN A 345 -9.02 -38.34 -29.43
CA GLN A 345 -8.28 -37.07 -29.46
C GLN A 345 -9.11 -35.90 -29.98
N PRO A 346 -9.80 -36.01 -31.15
CA PRO A 346 -10.56 -34.88 -31.69
C PRO A 346 -11.72 -34.44 -30.80
N TYR A 347 -12.30 -35.37 -30.03
CA TYR A 347 -13.35 -35.05 -29.07
C TYR A 347 -12.81 -34.25 -27.88
N GLU A 348 -11.70 -34.66 -27.31
CA GLU A 348 -11.09 -33.99 -26.18
C GLU A 348 -10.46 -32.64 -26.59
N GLU A 349 -9.88 -32.51 -27.78
CA GLU A 349 -9.44 -31.23 -28.36
C GLU A 349 -10.60 -30.24 -28.45
N LYS A 350 -11.74 -30.66 -29.00
CA LYS A 350 -12.92 -29.80 -29.07
C LYS A 350 -13.41 -29.39 -27.70
N ARG A 351 -13.41 -30.29 -26.72
CA ARG A 351 -13.84 -30.04 -25.35
C ARG A 351 -12.89 -28.99 -24.67
N PHE A 352 -11.59 -29.12 -24.93
CA PHE A 352 -10.61 -28.14 -24.46
C PHE A 352 -10.79 -26.78 -25.13
N ASP A 353 -10.96 -26.75 -26.46
CA ASP A 353 -11.17 -25.52 -27.21
C ASP A 353 -12.43 -24.77 -26.78
N GLU A 354 -13.51 -25.46 -26.48
CA GLU A 354 -14.73 -24.85 -25.95
C GLU A 354 -14.49 -24.18 -24.59
N ALA A 355 -13.76 -24.83 -23.68
CA ALA A 355 -13.42 -24.30 -22.38
C ALA A 355 -12.46 -23.10 -22.52
N SER A 356 -11.42 -23.23 -23.34
CA SER A 356 -10.43 -22.21 -23.64
C SER A 356 -11.07 -20.98 -24.31
N THR A 357 -11.96 -21.19 -25.29
CA THR A 357 -12.67 -20.11 -26.00
C THR A 357 -13.56 -19.30 -25.04
N LYS A 358 -14.27 -19.95 -24.12
CA LYS A 358 -15.06 -19.24 -23.10
C LYS A 358 -14.21 -18.39 -22.19
N LEU A 359 -13.07 -18.92 -21.74
CA LEU A 359 -12.09 -18.19 -20.94
C LEU A 359 -11.55 -16.99 -21.74
N MET A 360 -11.09 -17.22 -22.97
CA MET A 360 -10.55 -16.18 -23.84
C MET A 360 -11.55 -15.05 -24.08
N LYS A 361 -12.82 -15.34 -24.38
CA LYS A 361 -13.85 -14.31 -24.59
C LYS A 361 -14.08 -13.46 -23.34
N THR A 362 -14.11 -14.08 -22.16
CA THR A 362 -14.29 -13.37 -20.88
C THR A 362 -13.06 -12.53 -20.55
N GLN A 363 -11.85 -13.06 -20.75
CA GLN A 363 -10.59 -12.36 -20.52
C GLN A 363 -10.43 -11.18 -21.49
N LEU A 364 -10.78 -11.37 -22.78
CA LEU A 364 -10.75 -10.32 -23.79
C LEU A 364 -11.69 -9.16 -23.42
N PHE A 365 -12.92 -9.46 -22.99
CA PHE A 365 -13.85 -8.45 -22.51
C PHE A 365 -13.29 -7.67 -21.31
N THR A 366 -12.78 -8.38 -20.31
CA THR A 366 -12.23 -7.77 -19.10
C THR A 366 -10.99 -6.91 -19.42
N ASN A 367 -10.10 -7.42 -20.27
CA ASN A 367 -8.92 -6.66 -20.69
C ASN A 367 -9.30 -5.42 -21.51
N ARG A 368 -10.27 -5.50 -22.40
CA ARG A 368 -10.78 -4.33 -23.14
C ARG A 368 -11.29 -3.25 -22.19
N VAL A 369 -12.12 -3.62 -21.22
CA VAL A 369 -12.63 -2.68 -20.21
C VAL A 369 -11.48 -2.04 -19.43
N MET A 370 -10.47 -2.81 -19.01
CA MET A 370 -9.31 -2.30 -18.30
C MET A 370 -8.41 -1.42 -19.17
N THR A 371 -8.21 -1.80 -20.44
CA THR A 371 -7.41 -1.01 -21.38
C THR A 371 -8.05 0.34 -21.67
N PHE A 372 -9.38 0.42 -21.71
CA PHE A 372 -10.11 1.68 -21.89
C PHE A 372 -9.93 2.65 -20.72
N MET A 373 -9.57 2.17 -19.53
CA MET A 373 -9.43 3.01 -18.34
C MET A 373 -8.40 4.12 -18.54
N MET A 374 -7.19 3.79 -19.05
CA MET A 374 -6.11 4.76 -19.21
C MET A 374 -6.43 5.87 -20.24
N PRO A 375 -6.89 5.55 -21.48
CA PRO A 375 -7.32 6.58 -22.43
C PRO A 375 -8.45 7.48 -21.89
N LEU A 376 -9.41 6.89 -21.19
CA LEU A 376 -10.54 7.65 -20.65
C LEU A 376 -10.09 8.59 -19.51
N MET A 377 -9.17 8.14 -18.65
CA MET A 377 -8.57 9.00 -17.63
C MET A 377 -7.73 10.13 -18.25
N MET A 378 -6.96 9.84 -19.32
CA MET A 378 -6.26 10.89 -20.07
C MET A 378 -7.23 11.88 -20.71
N LEU A 379 -8.36 11.41 -21.24
CA LEU A 379 -9.40 12.28 -21.80
C LEU A 379 -9.98 13.20 -20.71
N ILE A 380 -10.27 12.66 -19.52
CA ILE A 380 -10.76 13.45 -18.39
C ILE A 380 -9.70 14.48 -17.97
N MET A 381 -8.45 14.04 -17.78
CA MET A 381 -7.35 14.91 -17.36
C MET A 381 -7.12 16.06 -18.34
N ASN A 382 -7.01 15.78 -19.65
CA ASN A 382 -6.86 16.80 -20.67
C ASN A 382 -8.13 17.67 -20.81
N GLY A 383 -9.32 17.07 -20.71
CA GLY A 383 -10.59 17.79 -20.74
C GLY A 383 -10.73 18.77 -19.56
N VAL A 384 -10.33 18.36 -18.36
CA VAL A 384 -10.27 19.23 -17.18
C VAL A 384 -9.24 20.34 -17.38
N SER A 385 -8.06 20.05 -17.93
CA SER A 385 -7.04 21.07 -18.23
C SER A 385 -7.57 22.10 -19.24
N VAL A 386 -8.21 21.66 -20.31
CA VAL A 386 -8.83 22.56 -21.30
C VAL A 386 -9.95 23.41 -20.65
N LEU A 387 -10.76 22.80 -19.79
CA LEU A 387 -11.83 23.52 -19.08
C LEU A 387 -11.27 24.57 -18.12
N ILE A 388 -10.18 24.24 -17.40
CA ILE A 388 -9.48 25.17 -16.52
C ILE A 388 -8.93 26.35 -17.35
N VAL A 389 -8.28 26.07 -18.48
CA VAL A 389 -7.75 27.15 -19.37
C VAL A 389 -8.88 28.01 -19.92
N TRP A 390 -9.98 27.43 -20.37
CA TRP A 390 -11.12 28.18 -20.93
C TRP A 390 -11.76 29.08 -19.88
N VAL A 391 -12.14 28.49 -18.74
CA VAL A 391 -12.81 29.24 -17.67
C VAL A 391 -11.82 30.20 -17.02
N GLY A 392 -10.60 29.74 -16.72
CA GLY A 392 -9.55 30.56 -16.12
C GLY A 392 -9.10 31.72 -17.00
N GLY A 393 -9.08 31.54 -18.33
CA GLY A 393 -8.82 32.66 -19.25
C GLY A 393 -9.78 33.81 -19.08
N SER A 394 -11.09 33.53 -18.89
CA SER A 394 -12.07 34.57 -18.59
C SER A 394 -11.85 35.23 -17.23
N TYR A 395 -11.39 34.49 -16.23
CA TYR A 395 -11.05 35.03 -14.91
C TYR A 395 -9.77 35.87 -14.93
N ILE A 396 -8.77 35.50 -15.78
CA ILE A 396 -7.58 36.33 -16.01
C ILE A 396 -7.97 37.65 -16.71
N ASP A 397 -8.82 37.58 -17.74
CA ASP A 397 -9.30 38.74 -18.49
C ASP A 397 -10.06 39.71 -17.58
N ASN A 398 -10.81 39.19 -16.62
CA ASN A 398 -11.51 39.96 -15.59
C ASN A 398 -10.62 40.33 -14.39
N GLY A 399 -9.34 39.99 -14.39
CA GLY A 399 -8.40 40.33 -13.34
C GLY A 399 -8.65 39.67 -11.98
N THR A 400 -9.30 38.50 -11.95
CA THR A 400 -9.60 37.81 -10.69
C THR A 400 -8.56 36.74 -10.32
N ILE A 401 -7.72 36.30 -11.27
CA ILE A 401 -6.60 35.35 -11.05
C ILE A 401 -5.42 35.73 -11.93
N GLN A 402 -4.23 35.29 -11.55
CA GLN A 402 -3.00 35.44 -12.33
C GLN A 402 -2.74 34.21 -13.21
N THR A 403 -1.81 34.32 -14.16
CA THR A 403 -1.49 33.24 -15.11
C THR A 403 -0.82 32.05 -14.39
N GLY A 404 0.01 32.31 -13.38
CA GLY A 404 0.63 31.30 -12.58
C GLY A 404 -0.37 30.49 -11.75
N ASP A 405 -1.40 31.14 -11.22
CA ASP A 405 -2.50 30.48 -10.53
C ASP A 405 -3.18 29.44 -11.43
N LEU A 406 -3.39 29.77 -12.70
CA LEU A 406 -3.97 28.84 -13.67
C LEU A 406 -3.08 27.60 -13.87
N ILE A 407 -1.76 27.76 -13.91
CA ILE A 407 -0.79 26.67 -13.99
C ILE A 407 -0.83 25.83 -12.72
N ALA A 408 -0.91 26.47 -11.54
CA ALA A 408 -1.07 25.77 -10.27
C ALA A 408 -2.36 24.96 -10.22
N PHE A 409 -3.51 25.51 -10.69
CA PHE A 409 -4.78 24.79 -10.78
C PHE A 409 -4.70 23.55 -11.65
N ILE A 410 -4.08 23.63 -12.82
CA ILE A 410 -3.88 22.48 -13.72
C ILE A 410 -3.05 21.41 -13.01
N THR A 411 -1.99 21.83 -12.32
CA THR A 411 -1.10 20.90 -11.60
C THR A 411 -1.81 20.25 -10.41
N TYR A 412 -2.57 21.00 -9.63
CA TYR A 412 -3.41 20.45 -8.55
C TYR A 412 -4.43 19.44 -9.09
N ALA A 413 -5.10 19.76 -10.20
CA ALA A 413 -6.03 18.85 -10.84
C ALA A 413 -5.36 17.54 -11.22
N MET A 414 -4.17 17.59 -11.84
CA MET A 414 -3.40 16.39 -12.20
C MET A 414 -3.04 15.56 -10.97
N VAL A 415 -2.54 16.19 -9.90
CA VAL A 415 -2.13 15.52 -8.66
C VAL A 415 -3.34 14.83 -7.99
N ILE A 416 -4.48 15.50 -7.91
CA ILE A 416 -5.72 14.94 -7.35
C ILE A 416 -6.21 13.76 -8.19
N ILE A 417 -6.26 13.90 -9.51
CA ILE A 417 -6.69 12.84 -10.45
C ILE A 417 -5.79 11.61 -10.32
N MET A 418 -4.47 11.80 -10.23
CA MET A 418 -3.51 10.70 -10.04
C MET A 418 -3.71 9.99 -8.69
N GLY A 419 -4.04 10.71 -7.63
CA GLY A 419 -4.42 10.13 -6.34
C GLY A 419 -5.64 9.20 -6.45
N PHE A 420 -6.69 9.62 -7.15
CA PHE A 420 -7.87 8.77 -7.39
C PHE A 420 -7.57 7.56 -8.28
N LEU A 421 -6.69 7.69 -9.27
CA LEU A 421 -6.22 6.57 -10.09
C LEU A 421 -5.56 5.48 -9.25
N MET A 422 -4.72 5.87 -8.29
CA MET A 422 -4.08 4.93 -7.37
C MET A 422 -5.11 4.14 -6.55
N ILE A 423 -6.16 4.80 -6.05
CA ILE A 423 -7.26 4.12 -5.33
C ILE A 423 -7.96 3.12 -6.25
N GLY A 424 -8.21 3.48 -7.50
CA GLY A 424 -8.86 2.62 -8.49
C GLY A 424 -8.07 1.32 -8.74
N MET A 425 -6.75 1.42 -8.93
CA MET A 425 -5.88 0.25 -9.13
C MET A 425 -5.89 -0.71 -7.94
N ILE A 426 -5.82 -0.18 -6.72
CA ILE A 426 -5.79 -1.01 -5.50
C ILE A 426 -7.12 -1.67 -5.25
N SER A 427 -8.23 -1.04 -5.60
CA SER A 427 -9.58 -1.57 -5.41
C SER A 427 -9.79 -2.95 -6.06
N ILE A 428 -9.02 -3.28 -7.11
CA ILE A 428 -9.04 -4.59 -7.77
C ILE A 428 -8.24 -5.64 -6.99
N MET A 429 -7.13 -5.25 -6.37
CA MET A 429 -6.24 -6.18 -5.65
C MET A 429 -6.71 -6.47 -4.24
N LEU A 430 -7.40 -5.55 -3.62
CA LEU A 430 -7.83 -5.62 -2.23
C LEU A 430 -8.78 -6.80 -1.93
N PRO A 431 -9.83 -7.09 -2.75
CA PRO A 431 -10.67 -8.26 -2.55
C PRO A 431 -9.90 -9.58 -2.66
N ARG A 432 -8.95 -9.68 -3.61
CA ARG A 432 -8.11 -10.87 -3.76
C ARG A 432 -7.25 -11.13 -2.53
N ALA A 433 -6.66 -10.08 -1.97
CA ALA A 433 -5.86 -10.19 -0.77
C ALA A 433 -6.71 -10.50 0.48
N ASP A 434 -7.98 -10.04 0.53
CA ASP A 434 -8.90 -10.36 1.62
C ASP A 434 -9.30 -11.85 1.58
N VAL A 435 -9.53 -12.42 0.38
CA VAL A 435 -9.74 -13.87 0.20
C VAL A 435 -8.49 -14.67 0.60
N ALA A 436 -7.30 -14.25 0.17
CA ALA A 436 -6.04 -14.88 0.58
C ALA A 436 -5.85 -14.84 2.11
N ALA A 437 -6.12 -13.69 2.73
CA ALA A 437 -6.10 -13.54 4.18
C ALA A 437 -7.15 -14.41 4.88
N GLN A 438 -8.31 -14.61 4.26
CA GLN A 438 -9.34 -15.53 4.78
C GLN A 438 -8.86 -16.96 4.79
N ARG A 439 -8.27 -17.43 3.68
CA ARG A 439 -7.73 -18.80 3.56
C ARG A 439 -6.60 -19.06 4.57
N VAL A 440 -5.73 -18.08 4.80
CA VAL A 440 -4.69 -18.15 5.84
C VAL A 440 -5.31 -18.22 7.23
N ASN A 441 -6.29 -17.37 7.53
CA ASN A 441 -6.98 -17.36 8.83
C ASN A 441 -7.73 -18.66 9.11
N GLU A 442 -8.34 -19.26 8.11
CA GLU A 442 -9.01 -20.54 8.24
C GLU A 442 -8.08 -21.60 8.83
N VAL A 443 -6.83 -21.69 8.34
CA VAL A 443 -5.83 -22.60 8.92
C VAL A 443 -5.44 -22.19 10.34
N LEU A 444 -5.25 -20.88 10.59
CA LEU A 444 -4.84 -20.39 11.92
C LEU A 444 -5.93 -20.56 12.99
N GLU A 445 -7.19 -20.51 12.61
CA GLU A 445 -8.35 -20.64 13.51
C GLU A 445 -8.78 -22.10 13.71
N THR A 446 -8.42 -23.01 12.80
CA THR A 446 -8.69 -24.46 12.94
C THR A 446 -7.94 -25.01 14.15
N LYS A 447 -8.66 -25.60 15.06
CA LYS A 447 -8.08 -26.26 16.25
C LYS A 447 -7.75 -27.69 15.87
N PRO A 448 -6.56 -28.22 16.27
CA PRO A 448 -6.27 -29.64 16.14
C PRO A 448 -7.32 -30.47 16.90
N THR A 449 -7.74 -31.57 16.31
CA THR A 449 -8.65 -32.51 17.00
C THR A 449 -7.93 -33.28 18.09
N ILE A 450 -6.64 -33.58 17.87
CA ILE A 450 -5.81 -34.25 18.85
C ILE A 450 -5.01 -33.21 19.64
N CYS A 451 -5.29 -33.10 20.93
CA CYS A 451 -4.60 -32.20 21.85
C CYS A 451 -4.08 -32.98 23.06
N ASP A 452 -2.96 -32.54 23.59
CA ASP A 452 -2.45 -33.04 24.84
C ASP A 452 -3.41 -32.71 25.99
N PRO A 453 -3.52 -33.58 27.01
CA PRO A 453 -4.23 -33.26 28.22
C PRO A 453 -3.60 -32.04 28.91
N ALA A 454 -4.36 -31.38 29.78
CA ALA A 454 -3.80 -30.29 30.58
C ALA A 454 -2.65 -30.86 31.47
N ALA A 455 -1.61 -30.07 31.68
CA ALA A 455 -0.39 -30.51 32.36
C ALA A 455 -0.63 -31.11 33.78
N ASP A 456 -1.71 -30.65 34.44
CA ASP A 456 -2.15 -31.16 35.77
C ASP A 456 -2.92 -32.47 35.68
N LYS A 457 -3.31 -32.91 34.48
CA LYS A 457 -4.08 -34.15 34.21
C LYS A 457 -3.29 -35.18 33.43
N ALA A 458 -2.12 -34.83 32.91
CA ALA A 458 -1.28 -35.73 32.17
C ALA A 458 -0.72 -36.83 33.06
N ARG A 459 -0.91 -38.09 32.64
CA ARG A 459 -0.45 -39.31 33.36
C ARG A 459 0.86 -39.84 32.81
N ASP A 460 1.73 -39.01 32.28
CA ASP A 460 2.98 -39.36 31.61
C ASP A 460 3.90 -40.20 32.53
N ALA A 461 3.89 -39.93 33.84
CA ALA A 461 4.70 -40.65 34.81
C ALA A 461 4.24 -42.13 35.03
N GLU A 462 3.02 -42.47 34.59
CA GLU A 462 2.48 -43.82 34.70
C GLU A 462 2.86 -44.69 33.51
N LEU A 463 3.29 -44.10 32.38
CA LEU A 463 3.89 -44.82 31.27
C LEU A 463 5.32 -45.19 31.64
N ARG A 464 5.52 -46.43 32.08
CA ARG A 464 6.83 -46.95 32.46
C ARG A 464 7.59 -47.45 31.22
N ARG A 465 8.77 -46.90 31.01
CA ARG A 465 9.71 -47.48 30.05
C ARG A 465 10.22 -48.81 30.62
N SER A 466 9.76 -49.90 30.04
CA SER A 466 10.18 -51.24 30.43
C SER A 466 11.05 -51.84 29.33
N ASP A 467 12.20 -52.38 29.67
CA ASP A 467 13.06 -53.14 28.74
C ASP A 467 12.37 -54.42 28.24
N GLU A 468 11.31 -54.86 28.91
CA GLU A 468 10.52 -56.05 28.56
C GLU A 468 9.39 -55.74 27.55
N GLY A 469 9.24 -54.48 27.14
CA GLY A 469 8.19 -53.99 26.24
C GLY A 469 6.92 -53.56 27.00
N ALA A 470 5.90 -53.14 26.26
CA ALA A 470 4.63 -52.63 26.79
C ALA A 470 3.45 -53.51 26.37
N THR A 471 2.41 -53.58 27.21
CA THR A 471 1.15 -54.26 26.89
C THR A 471 0.18 -53.26 26.29
N ILE A 472 -0.34 -53.54 25.08
CA ILE A 472 -1.32 -52.71 24.39
C ILE A 472 -2.67 -53.41 24.45
N ALA A 473 -3.73 -52.72 24.92
CA ALA A 473 -5.08 -53.26 24.93
C ALA A 473 -6.08 -52.33 24.21
N PHE A 474 -6.90 -52.96 23.41
CA PHE A 474 -8.10 -52.36 22.79
C PHE A 474 -9.30 -52.85 23.60
N ASN A 475 -10.09 -51.90 24.13
CA ASN A 475 -11.22 -52.20 24.97
C ASN A 475 -12.49 -51.65 24.27
N ASP A 476 -13.24 -52.54 23.63
CA ASP A 476 -14.49 -52.24 22.91
C ASP A 476 -14.36 -51.05 21.95
N VAL A 477 -13.30 -51.04 21.12
CA VAL A 477 -12.95 -49.88 20.26
C VAL A 477 -13.77 -49.85 18.98
N SER A 478 -14.51 -48.77 18.78
CA SER A 478 -15.12 -48.42 17.50
C SER A 478 -14.51 -47.13 16.95
N PHE A 479 -14.29 -47.08 15.64
CA PHE A 479 -13.67 -45.94 15.00
C PHE A 479 -14.25 -45.63 13.59
N ARG A 480 -14.46 -44.34 13.30
CA ARG A 480 -14.81 -43.83 11.98
C ARG A 480 -13.94 -42.62 11.61
N TYR A 481 -13.63 -42.46 10.32
CA TYR A 481 -12.89 -41.30 9.83
C TYR A 481 -13.82 -40.11 9.60
N GLY A 482 -13.51 -38.96 10.20
CA GLY A 482 -14.27 -37.71 10.04
C GLY A 482 -15.77 -37.87 10.31
N ASP A 483 -16.61 -37.32 9.41
CA ASP A 483 -18.07 -37.39 9.51
C ASP A 483 -18.67 -38.62 8.78
N SER A 484 -17.88 -39.65 8.49
CA SER A 484 -18.39 -40.87 7.86
C SER A 484 -19.46 -41.51 8.72
N LYS A 485 -20.51 -42.02 8.06
CA LYS A 485 -21.58 -42.80 8.73
C LYS A 485 -21.16 -44.26 9.00
N GLU A 486 -20.18 -44.74 8.24
CA GLU A 486 -19.70 -46.14 8.34
C GLU A 486 -18.49 -46.21 9.27
N CYS A 487 -18.51 -47.13 10.22
CA CYS A 487 -17.38 -47.44 11.04
C CYS A 487 -16.36 -48.27 10.23
N VAL A 488 -15.08 -47.98 10.45
CA VAL A 488 -13.96 -48.75 9.88
C VAL A 488 -13.55 -49.85 10.83
N LEU A 489 -13.71 -49.62 12.13
CA LEU A 489 -13.55 -50.59 13.18
C LEU A 489 -14.80 -50.61 14.05
N GLU A 490 -15.31 -51.79 14.41
CA GLU A 490 -16.50 -51.96 15.25
C GLU A 490 -16.19 -52.97 16.34
N HIS A 491 -16.38 -52.58 17.60
CA HIS A 491 -16.24 -53.44 18.79
C HIS A 491 -14.96 -54.29 18.80
N ILE A 492 -13.83 -53.67 18.53
CA ILE A 492 -12.51 -54.36 18.52
C ILE A 492 -12.01 -54.51 19.97
N ASP A 493 -11.77 -55.75 20.34
CA ASP A 493 -11.31 -56.14 21.66
C ASP A 493 -10.15 -57.14 21.56
N PHE A 494 -8.95 -56.74 21.96
CA PHE A 494 -7.77 -57.62 22.02
C PHE A 494 -6.67 -57.03 22.89
N THR A 495 -5.75 -57.87 23.31
CA THR A 495 -4.54 -57.48 24.04
C THR A 495 -3.31 -58.00 23.33
N ALA A 496 -2.36 -57.10 23.06
CA ALA A 496 -1.01 -57.43 22.60
C ALA A 496 -0.07 -57.42 23.83
N GLU A 497 0.36 -58.62 24.26
CA GLU A 497 1.15 -58.80 25.47
C GLU A 497 2.62 -58.36 25.28
N SER A 498 3.20 -57.79 26.31
CA SER A 498 4.62 -57.44 26.38
C SER A 498 5.53 -58.64 25.99
N GLY A 499 6.61 -58.39 25.28
CA GLY A 499 7.59 -59.40 24.83
C GLY A 499 7.09 -60.38 23.77
N LYS A 500 5.84 -60.25 23.28
CA LYS A 500 5.27 -61.11 22.24
C LYS A 500 5.01 -60.35 20.93
N THR A 501 5.05 -61.08 19.82
CA THR A 501 4.66 -60.55 18.51
C THR A 501 3.18 -60.81 18.26
N THR A 502 2.39 -59.77 18.09
CA THR A 502 0.98 -59.84 17.71
C THR A 502 0.81 -59.49 16.24
N ALA A 503 0.26 -60.39 15.44
CA ALA A 503 0.03 -60.16 14.00
C ALA A 503 -1.43 -59.90 13.68
N LEU A 504 -1.71 -58.78 12.99
CA LEU A 504 -3.03 -58.42 12.48
C LEU A 504 -3.14 -58.86 11.01
N ILE A 505 -3.99 -59.85 10.74
CA ILE A 505 -4.24 -60.37 9.38
C ILE A 505 -5.66 -60.08 8.91
N GLY A 506 -5.85 -59.92 7.61
CA GLY A 506 -7.16 -59.67 7.02
C GLY A 506 -7.07 -59.14 5.59
N SER A 507 -8.19 -58.99 4.93
CA SER A 507 -8.31 -58.47 3.55
C SER A 507 -7.89 -56.99 3.43
N THR A 508 -7.63 -56.51 2.23
CA THR A 508 -7.43 -55.09 1.97
C THR A 508 -8.67 -54.29 2.37
N GLY A 509 -8.50 -53.22 3.12
CA GLY A 509 -9.63 -52.41 3.61
C GLY A 509 -10.21 -52.86 4.97
N SER A 510 -9.69 -53.93 5.61
CA SER A 510 -10.22 -54.42 6.90
C SER A 510 -9.79 -53.61 8.14
N GLY A 511 -9.20 -52.42 7.96
CA GLY A 511 -8.87 -51.55 9.10
C GLY A 511 -7.52 -51.78 9.77
N LYS A 512 -6.65 -52.73 9.32
CA LYS A 512 -5.35 -53.04 9.94
C LYS A 512 -4.46 -51.82 10.20
N SER A 513 -4.28 -51.00 9.19
CA SER A 513 -3.49 -49.76 9.32
C SER A 513 -4.17 -48.72 10.23
N THR A 514 -5.49 -48.80 10.38
CA THR A 514 -6.24 -47.94 11.30
C THR A 514 -5.95 -48.28 12.75
N VAL A 515 -5.87 -49.58 13.07
CA VAL A 515 -5.49 -50.05 14.41
C VAL A 515 -4.14 -49.46 14.82
N ILE A 516 -3.11 -49.56 13.95
CA ILE A 516 -1.79 -48.98 14.22
C ILE A 516 -1.84 -47.48 14.42
N LYS A 517 -2.62 -46.75 13.60
CA LYS A 517 -2.79 -45.30 13.72
C LYS A 517 -3.47 -44.85 15.03
N LEU A 518 -4.32 -45.70 15.59
CA LEU A 518 -4.95 -45.45 16.89
C LEU A 518 -3.96 -45.67 18.06
N ILE A 519 -3.06 -46.63 17.96
CA ILE A 519 -1.98 -46.85 18.95
C ILE A 519 -1.06 -45.62 19.02
N GLU A 520 -0.66 -45.07 17.83
CA GLU A 520 0.17 -43.86 17.70
C GLU A 520 -0.61 -42.56 18.02
N ARG A 521 -1.90 -42.68 18.33
CA ARG A 521 -2.80 -41.56 18.54
C ARG A 521 -2.72 -40.53 17.41
N PHE A 522 -2.69 -41.01 16.15
CA PHE A 522 -2.94 -40.12 14.98
C PHE A 522 -4.40 -39.76 14.85
N TYR A 523 -5.27 -40.56 15.46
CA TYR A 523 -6.69 -40.35 15.65
C TYR A 523 -7.09 -40.81 17.05
N ASP A 524 -8.08 -40.18 17.65
CA ASP A 524 -8.74 -40.70 18.85
C ASP A 524 -9.88 -41.65 18.46
N VAL A 525 -10.13 -42.67 19.28
CA VAL A 525 -11.25 -43.60 19.06
C VAL A 525 -12.61 -42.88 19.16
N THR A 526 -13.59 -43.40 18.43
CA THR A 526 -14.96 -42.87 18.53
C THR A 526 -15.67 -43.38 19.78
N GLU A 527 -15.49 -44.64 20.08
CA GLU A 527 -16.01 -45.33 21.27
C GLU A 527 -14.96 -46.27 21.80
N GLY A 528 -14.99 -46.57 23.10
CA GLY A 528 -14.01 -47.42 23.76
C GLY A 528 -12.71 -46.74 24.14
N SER A 529 -11.66 -47.49 24.36
CA SER A 529 -10.33 -46.98 24.73
C SER A 529 -9.19 -47.86 24.23
N VAL A 530 -8.07 -47.20 23.91
CA VAL A 530 -6.76 -47.86 23.65
C VAL A 530 -5.85 -47.53 24.81
N THR A 531 -5.28 -48.57 25.46
CA THR A 531 -4.41 -48.38 26.60
C THR A 531 -3.03 -49.00 26.37
N ILE A 532 -2.01 -48.36 26.93
CA ILE A 532 -0.63 -48.87 27.01
C ILE A 532 -0.30 -49.03 28.50
N ASP A 533 0.04 -50.24 28.92
CA ASP A 533 0.25 -50.61 30.31
C ASP A 533 -0.90 -50.17 31.25
N GLY A 534 -2.12 -50.22 30.73
CA GLY A 534 -3.34 -49.86 31.47
C GLY A 534 -3.65 -48.33 31.47
N VAL A 535 -2.81 -47.51 30.88
CA VAL A 535 -3.04 -46.03 30.77
C VAL A 535 -3.64 -45.71 29.41
N ASP A 536 -4.76 -44.99 29.38
CA ASP A 536 -5.38 -44.57 28.13
C ASP A 536 -4.46 -43.59 27.36
N VAL A 537 -4.28 -43.82 26.07
CA VAL A 537 -3.43 -42.99 25.20
C VAL A 537 -3.89 -41.52 25.15
N ARG A 538 -5.15 -41.23 25.53
CA ARG A 538 -5.72 -39.86 25.60
C ARG A 538 -5.30 -39.11 26.87
N ASP A 539 -4.90 -39.84 27.92
CA ASP A 539 -4.54 -39.26 29.22
C ASP A 539 -3.05 -38.90 29.33
N VAL A 540 -2.25 -39.18 28.29
CA VAL A 540 -0.82 -38.89 28.22
C VAL A 540 -0.51 -37.86 27.11
N THR A 541 0.63 -37.20 27.27
CA THR A 541 1.07 -36.30 26.17
C THR A 541 1.51 -37.10 24.95
N GLN A 542 1.31 -36.58 23.76
CA GLN A 542 1.73 -37.19 22.51
C GLN A 542 3.24 -37.47 22.51
N GLN A 543 4.03 -36.63 23.18
CA GLN A 543 5.47 -36.82 23.34
C GLN A 543 5.77 -38.06 24.16
N ALA A 544 5.22 -38.15 25.36
CA ALA A 544 5.47 -39.29 26.24
C ALA A 544 5.01 -40.62 25.62
N LEU A 545 3.87 -40.60 24.91
CA LEU A 545 3.36 -41.75 24.17
C LEU A 545 4.34 -42.22 23.09
N ARG A 546 4.78 -41.28 22.22
CA ARG A 546 5.65 -41.61 21.07
C ARG A 546 7.07 -41.97 21.48
N GLU A 547 7.54 -41.54 22.65
CA GLU A 547 8.82 -42.00 23.23
C GLU A 547 8.83 -43.50 23.58
N GLN A 548 7.65 -44.12 23.76
CA GLN A 548 7.51 -45.54 24.02
C GLN A 548 7.36 -46.39 22.74
N LEU A 549 7.09 -45.75 21.60
CA LEU A 549 6.70 -46.44 20.37
C LEU A 549 7.73 -46.23 19.26
N GLY A 550 8.01 -47.29 18.50
CA GLY A 550 8.72 -47.23 17.23
C GLY A 550 7.74 -47.51 16.09
N TYR A 551 7.61 -46.57 15.16
CA TYR A 551 6.67 -46.68 14.05
C TYR A 551 7.36 -46.87 12.70
N VAL A 552 7.05 -47.99 12.03
CA VAL A 552 7.50 -48.26 10.66
C VAL A 552 6.28 -48.20 9.72
N PRO A 553 6.11 -47.10 8.92
CA PRO A 553 4.97 -46.99 8.04
C PRO A 553 5.09 -47.88 6.79
N GLN A 554 3.96 -48.27 6.23
CA GLN A 554 3.90 -49.04 4.97
C GLN A 554 4.56 -48.29 3.80
N LYS A 555 4.41 -46.98 3.74
CA LYS A 555 5.08 -46.09 2.77
C LYS A 555 6.16 -45.31 3.51
N ALA A 556 7.39 -45.75 3.36
CA ALA A 556 8.53 -45.04 3.88
C ALA A 556 8.67 -43.67 3.20
N PHE A 557 8.96 -42.62 3.96
CA PHE A 557 9.26 -41.29 3.49
C PHE A 557 10.65 -40.89 3.95
N LEU A 558 11.48 -40.39 3.02
CA LEU A 558 12.81 -39.90 3.35
C LEU A 558 12.88 -38.40 3.09
N PHE A 559 13.48 -37.69 4.02
CA PHE A 559 13.73 -36.25 3.90
C PHE A 559 14.94 -35.98 3.00
N SER A 560 14.96 -34.81 2.36
CA SER A 560 16.14 -34.33 1.63
C SER A 560 17.30 -34.16 2.60
N GLY A 561 18.44 -34.78 2.33
CA GLY A 561 19.60 -34.75 3.22
C GLY A 561 20.58 -35.87 2.85
N THR A 562 21.09 -36.57 3.84
CA THR A 562 21.94 -37.74 3.68
C THR A 562 21.25 -38.99 4.25
N ILE A 563 21.79 -40.19 3.98
CA ILE A 563 21.31 -41.41 4.64
C ILE A 563 21.48 -41.26 6.16
N GLU A 564 22.64 -40.76 6.60
CA GLU A 564 22.93 -40.49 8.01
C GLU A 564 21.88 -39.61 8.66
N SER A 565 21.58 -38.46 8.06
CA SER A 565 20.58 -37.49 8.61
C SER A 565 19.16 -38.05 8.66
N ASN A 566 18.83 -39.02 7.79
CA ASN A 566 17.53 -39.67 7.82
C ASN A 566 17.45 -40.76 8.88
N VAL A 567 18.53 -41.53 9.11
CA VAL A 567 18.60 -42.55 10.18
C VAL A 567 18.68 -41.91 11.56
N ALA A 568 19.45 -40.83 11.69
CA ALA A 568 19.56 -40.05 12.93
C ALA A 568 18.42 -39.01 13.12
N TYR A 569 17.31 -39.13 12.40
CA TYR A 569 16.25 -38.11 12.38
C TYR A 569 15.65 -37.81 13.76
N ALA A 570 15.59 -38.80 14.63
CA ALA A 570 15.07 -38.65 15.99
C ALA A 570 16.04 -37.94 16.95
N ASP A 571 17.34 -38.01 16.70
CA ASP A 571 18.40 -37.39 17.51
C ASP A 571 19.59 -37.02 16.63
N GLU A 572 19.73 -35.71 16.34
CA GLU A 572 20.82 -35.17 15.51
C GLU A 572 22.21 -35.40 16.13
N GLY A 573 22.29 -35.69 17.43
CA GLY A 573 23.52 -35.99 18.16
C GLY A 573 23.87 -37.49 18.23
N MET A 574 23.13 -38.36 17.53
CA MET A 574 23.30 -39.81 17.59
C MET A 574 24.71 -40.24 17.17
N PRO A 575 25.41 -41.04 17.99
CA PRO A 575 26.72 -41.56 17.63
C PRO A 575 26.70 -42.43 16.37
N VAL A 576 27.72 -42.29 15.51
CA VAL A 576 27.79 -42.98 14.21
C VAL A 576 27.70 -44.51 14.37
N ASP A 577 28.19 -45.05 15.47
CA ASP A 577 28.10 -46.49 15.73
C ASP A 577 26.67 -46.98 15.95
N ARG A 578 25.83 -46.16 16.61
CA ARG A 578 24.39 -46.42 16.74
C ARG A 578 23.66 -46.31 15.39
N ILE A 579 24.09 -45.39 14.53
CA ILE A 579 23.56 -45.27 13.17
C ILE A 579 23.89 -46.51 12.35
N ARG A 580 25.12 -47.01 12.46
CA ARG A 580 25.53 -48.26 11.79
C ARG A 580 24.75 -49.46 12.30
N GLU A 581 24.58 -49.59 13.61
CA GLU A 581 23.77 -50.63 14.22
C GLU A 581 22.33 -50.62 13.69
N ALA A 582 21.69 -49.44 13.59
CA ALA A 582 20.34 -49.28 13.02
C ALA A 582 20.29 -49.69 11.54
N VAL A 583 21.31 -49.35 10.75
CA VAL A 583 21.44 -49.73 9.35
C VAL A 583 21.62 -51.25 9.21
N ASP A 584 22.37 -51.88 10.13
CA ASP A 584 22.54 -53.35 10.15
C ASP A 584 21.24 -54.07 10.54
N ILE A 585 20.52 -53.57 11.54
CA ILE A 585 19.20 -54.12 11.95
C ILE A 585 18.23 -54.04 10.77
N ALA A 586 18.25 -52.92 10.01
CA ALA A 586 17.42 -52.74 8.85
C ALA A 586 17.87 -53.52 7.60
N GLN A 587 18.95 -54.32 7.70
CA GLN A 587 19.57 -55.08 6.59
C GLN A 587 19.92 -54.14 5.39
N ALA A 588 20.32 -52.92 5.67
CA ALA A 588 20.66 -51.91 4.66
C ALA A 588 22.18 -51.69 4.50
N SER A 589 23.02 -52.42 5.26
CA SER A 589 24.48 -52.23 5.27
C SER A 589 25.12 -52.45 3.91
N GLU A 590 24.72 -53.49 3.16
CA GLU A 590 25.19 -53.76 1.81
C GLU A 590 24.86 -52.63 0.84
N PHE A 591 23.63 -52.12 0.92
CA PHE A 591 23.17 -50.98 0.12
C PHE A 591 23.97 -49.70 0.42
N VAL A 592 24.18 -49.38 1.70
CA VAL A 592 24.97 -48.21 2.12
C VAL A 592 26.43 -48.36 1.68
N ALA A 593 27.02 -49.53 1.85
CA ALA A 593 28.41 -49.82 1.45
C ALA A 593 28.60 -49.78 -0.08
N SER A 594 27.56 -50.04 -0.86
CA SER A 594 27.59 -49.92 -2.33
C SER A 594 27.63 -48.47 -2.85
N LYS A 595 27.43 -47.48 -1.99
CA LYS A 595 27.46 -46.07 -2.34
C LYS A 595 28.86 -45.48 -2.12
N GLU A 596 29.33 -44.63 -3.03
CA GLU A 596 30.64 -43.99 -2.95
C GLU A 596 30.84 -43.19 -1.65
N GLU A 597 29.78 -42.47 -1.20
CA GLU A 597 29.81 -41.63 0.00
C GLU A 597 29.25 -42.38 1.25
N GLY A 598 28.90 -43.66 1.13
CA GLY A 598 28.33 -44.44 2.24
C GLY A 598 27.14 -43.76 2.92
N LEU A 599 27.21 -43.56 4.23
CA LEU A 599 26.18 -42.83 5.01
C LEU A 599 25.99 -41.36 4.59
N GLY A 600 27.04 -40.73 4.03
CA GLY A 600 27.00 -39.39 3.51
C GLY A 600 26.26 -39.24 2.17
N THR A 601 25.83 -40.34 1.54
CA THR A 601 25.11 -40.34 0.26
C THR A 601 23.86 -39.52 0.34
N ARG A 602 23.70 -38.56 -0.62
CA ARG A 602 22.56 -37.67 -0.69
C ARG A 602 21.27 -38.40 -1.01
N VAL A 603 20.24 -38.09 -0.26
CA VAL A 603 18.83 -38.49 -0.46
C VAL A 603 18.05 -37.32 -1.02
N SER A 604 17.40 -37.53 -2.17
CA SER A 604 16.52 -36.55 -2.78
C SER A 604 15.17 -36.50 -2.05
N GLN A 605 14.41 -35.43 -2.27
CA GLN A 605 13.08 -35.22 -1.68
C GLN A 605 12.18 -36.44 -1.91
N GLY A 606 11.62 -36.98 -0.81
CA GLY A 606 10.79 -38.19 -0.84
C GLY A 606 11.56 -39.45 -1.21
N GLY A 607 12.90 -39.45 -1.19
CA GLY A 607 13.72 -40.60 -1.54
C GLY A 607 13.60 -41.04 -2.99
N SER A 608 13.38 -40.11 -3.93
CA SER A 608 13.14 -40.44 -5.36
C SER A 608 14.35 -41.08 -6.05
N ASN A 609 15.55 -40.97 -5.47
CA ASN A 609 16.78 -41.55 -5.96
C ASN A 609 17.14 -42.91 -5.31
N VAL A 610 16.27 -43.47 -4.48
CA VAL A 610 16.39 -44.81 -3.87
C VAL A 610 15.16 -45.66 -4.20
N SER A 611 15.36 -46.97 -4.35
CA SER A 611 14.25 -47.88 -4.67
C SER A 611 13.31 -48.04 -3.48
N GLY A 612 12.09 -48.57 -3.73
CA GLY A 612 11.10 -48.78 -2.68
C GLY A 612 11.58 -49.73 -1.57
N GLY A 613 12.35 -50.75 -1.93
CA GLY A 613 12.94 -51.69 -0.96
C GLY A 613 14.12 -51.11 -0.19
N GLN A 614 14.84 -50.15 -0.77
CA GLN A 614 15.95 -49.46 -0.12
C GLN A 614 15.51 -48.35 0.85
N ARG A 615 14.27 -47.88 0.71
CA ARG A 615 13.64 -46.94 1.64
C ARG A 615 13.22 -47.60 2.93
#